data_e34815d721164709c8b42173a199dfa3
#
_entry.id   e34815d721164709c8b42173a199dfa3
#
_cell.length_a   1.000
_cell.length_b   1.000
_cell.length_c   1.000
_cell.angle_alpha   90.00
_cell.angle_beta   90.00
_cell.angle_gamma   90.00
#
_symmetry.space_group_name_H-M   'P 1'
#
loop_
_entity.id
_entity.type
_entity.pdbx_description
1 polymer ?
#
loop_
_entity_poly.entity_id
_entity_poly.type
_entity_poly.pdbx_seq_one_letter_code
_entity_poly.pdbx_strand_id
1 'polypeptide(L)'
;RLVRAAIARGMPLLGICRGMQVLNVALGGTLTQHLPESHGHEGHRRTMGTFDGNDHLVDITPGSLAARAAGETTHRVPSHHHQAVDCLGEGLVLSGVAPDDGVAEAIELPSAPFVLGVQWHPEADPESGVIAAFVEAAQGR
;
A
#
# COMPACT_ATOMS: atom_id res chain seq x y z
N ARG A 1 -6.55 -16.99 0.14
CA ARG A 1 -7.95 -17.45 0.13
C ARG A 1 -8.92 -16.36 0.60
N LEU A 2 -8.71 -15.74 1.77
CA LEU A 2 -9.58 -14.66 2.31
C LEU A 2 -9.70 -13.46 1.37
N VAL A 3 -8.59 -12.95 0.82
CA VAL A 3 -8.57 -11.81 -0.12
C VAL A 3 -9.52 -12.06 -1.31
N ARG A 4 -9.36 -13.21 -1.98
CA ARG A 4 -10.20 -13.55 -3.14
C ARG A 4 -11.68 -13.68 -2.76
N ALA A 5 -11.97 -14.23 -1.58
CA ALA A 5 -13.34 -14.34 -1.08
C ALA A 5 -13.96 -12.97 -0.77
N ALA A 6 -13.19 -12.05 -0.18
CA ALA A 6 -13.63 -10.69 0.10
C ALA A 6 -13.94 -9.92 -1.20
N ILE A 7 -13.03 -9.98 -2.18
CA ILE A 7 -13.23 -9.36 -3.51
C ILE A 7 -14.46 -9.92 -4.21
N ALA A 8 -14.61 -11.24 -4.25
CA ALA A 8 -15.77 -11.90 -4.88
C ALA A 8 -17.11 -11.52 -4.23
N ARG A 9 -17.10 -11.11 -2.97
CA ARG A 9 -18.28 -10.63 -2.22
C ARG A 9 -18.47 -9.12 -2.26
N GLY A 10 -17.63 -8.40 -3.01
CA GLY A 10 -17.65 -6.94 -3.08
C GLY A 10 -17.35 -6.26 -1.74
N MET A 11 -16.60 -6.94 -0.85
CA MET A 11 -16.25 -6.37 0.46
C MET A 11 -15.12 -5.35 0.30
N PRO A 12 -15.20 -4.16 0.93
CA PRO A 12 -14.05 -3.28 1.06
C PRO A 12 -12.87 -4.01 1.69
N LEU A 13 -11.68 -3.74 1.15
CA LEU A 13 -10.44 -4.35 1.60
C LEU A 13 -9.34 -3.31 1.67
N LEU A 14 -8.71 -3.18 2.83
CA LEU A 14 -7.49 -2.41 3.03
C LEU A 14 -6.36 -3.35 3.44
N GLY A 15 -5.30 -3.39 2.65
CA GLY A 15 -4.08 -4.13 2.95
C GLY A 15 -2.96 -3.18 3.39
N ILE A 16 -2.53 -3.25 4.65
CA ILE A 16 -1.45 -2.42 5.20
C ILE A 16 -0.16 -3.23 5.23
N CYS A 17 0.93 -2.69 4.69
CA CYS A 17 2.27 -3.27 4.66
C CYS A 17 2.26 -4.72 4.14
N ARG A 18 2.38 -5.69 5.01
CA ARG A 18 2.24 -7.12 4.66
C ARG A 18 0.88 -7.43 4.01
N GLY A 19 -0.18 -6.70 4.39
CA GLY A 19 -1.51 -6.83 3.80
C GLY A 19 -1.53 -6.46 2.31
N MET A 20 -0.82 -5.42 1.89
CA MET A 20 -0.64 -5.07 0.48
C MET A 20 0.09 -6.19 -0.27
N GLN A 21 1.14 -6.74 0.30
CA GLN A 21 1.89 -7.86 -0.29
C GLN A 21 1.04 -9.12 -0.43
N VAL A 22 0.24 -9.43 0.58
CA VAL A 22 -0.73 -10.55 0.54
C VAL A 22 -1.80 -10.32 -0.53
N LEU A 23 -2.31 -9.10 -0.67
CA LEU A 23 -3.25 -8.72 -1.72
C LEU A 23 -2.65 -9.00 -3.11
N ASN A 24 -1.42 -8.54 -3.34
CA ASN A 24 -0.72 -8.73 -4.61
C ASN A 24 -0.53 -10.21 -4.95
N VAL A 25 0.02 -10.98 -4.02
CA VAL A 25 0.27 -12.43 -4.21
C VAL A 25 -1.04 -13.21 -4.35
N ALA A 26 -2.10 -12.83 -3.64
CA ALA A 26 -3.41 -13.47 -3.77
C ALA A 26 -4.00 -13.33 -5.18
N LEU A 27 -3.63 -12.29 -5.91
CA LEU A 27 -4.03 -12.06 -7.30
C LEU A 27 -2.97 -12.51 -8.33
N GLY A 28 -1.92 -13.20 -7.88
CA GLY A 28 -0.91 -13.82 -8.76
C GLY A 28 0.33 -12.96 -9.00
N GLY A 29 0.50 -11.86 -8.28
CA GLY A 29 1.70 -11.03 -8.32
C GLY A 29 2.88 -11.63 -7.56
N THR A 30 4.05 -11.00 -7.68
CA THR A 30 5.30 -11.41 -7.03
C THR A 30 5.84 -10.35 -6.09
N LEU A 31 6.82 -10.74 -5.27
CA LEU A 31 7.47 -9.86 -4.29
C LEU A 31 8.99 -9.84 -4.49
N THR A 32 9.58 -8.66 -4.34
CA THR A 32 10.99 -8.50 -4.04
C THR A 32 11.22 -8.91 -2.58
N GLN A 33 12.01 -9.94 -2.35
CA GLN A 33 12.17 -10.54 -1.02
C GLN A 33 13.09 -9.74 -0.10
N HIS A 34 14.02 -8.97 -0.67
CA HIS A 34 14.96 -8.18 0.12
C HIS A 34 15.38 -6.91 -0.64
N LEU A 35 14.77 -5.78 -0.32
CA LEU A 35 15.02 -4.48 -0.95
C LEU A 35 16.49 -4.02 -0.87
N PRO A 36 17.22 -4.17 0.25
CA PRO A 36 18.61 -3.78 0.30
C PRO A 36 19.51 -4.43 -0.76
N GLU A 37 19.25 -5.68 -1.15
CA GLU A 37 19.98 -6.35 -2.22
C GLU A 37 19.61 -5.83 -3.61
N SER A 38 18.34 -5.52 -3.84
CA SER A 38 17.85 -5.08 -5.14
C SER A 38 18.02 -3.59 -5.39
N HIS A 39 17.95 -2.76 -4.36
CA HIS A 39 17.96 -1.29 -4.45
C HIS A 39 19.23 -0.65 -3.84
N GLY A 40 20.05 -1.42 -3.12
CA GLY A 40 21.34 -0.96 -2.59
C GLY A 40 21.26 -0.04 -1.37
N HIS A 41 20.09 0.10 -0.73
CA HIS A 41 19.88 0.92 0.46
C HIS A 41 18.78 0.40 1.38
N GLU A 42 18.75 0.88 2.62
CA GLU A 42 17.76 0.54 3.64
C GLU A 42 16.72 1.67 3.87
N GLY A 43 16.42 2.46 2.84
CA GLY A 43 15.56 3.64 2.93
C GLY A 43 14.16 3.38 3.50
N HIS A 44 13.63 2.16 3.32
CA HIS A 44 12.31 1.75 3.80
C HIS A 44 12.30 1.15 5.21
N ARG A 45 13.47 0.92 5.81
CA ARG A 45 13.63 0.39 7.17
C ARG A 45 15.00 0.75 7.73
N ARG A 46 15.30 2.03 7.89
CA ARG A 46 16.61 2.52 8.38
C ARG A 46 16.89 2.08 9.82
N THR A 47 15.85 2.07 10.66
CA THR A 47 15.94 1.65 12.06
C THR A 47 14.94 0.54 12.33
N MET A 48 15.41 -0.62 12.81
CA MET A 48 14.55 -1.76 13.09
C MET A 48 13.72 -1.54 14.36
N GLY A 49 12.46 -2.00 14.31
CA GLY A 49 11.57 -2.00 15.47
C GLY A 49 10.93 -0.67 15.85
N THR A 50 11.09 0.37 15.03
CA THR A 50 10.47 1.68 15.24
C THR A 50 10.11 2.34 13.91
N PHE A 51 9.17 3.29 13.95
CA PHE A 51 8.90 4.21 12.85
C PHE A 51 9.74 5.50 12.92
N ASP A 52 10.38 5.77 14.05
CA ASP A 52 11.20 6.98 14.24
C ASP A 52 12.36 7.02 13.24
N GLY A 53 12.41 8.07 12.41
CA GLY A 53 13.42 8.25 11.37
C GLY A 53 13.26 7.31 10.16
N ASN A 54 12.17 6.56 10.07
CA ASN A 54 11.85 5.65 8.96
C ASN A 54 10.77 6.21 8.03
N ASP A 55 10.53 7.50 8.03
CA ASP A 55 9.60 8.14 7.11
C ASP A 55 10.25 8.46 5.76
N HIS A 56 9.45 8.39 4.70
CA HIS A 56 9.82 8.81 3.36
C HIS A 56 8.62 9.39 2.59
N LEU A 57 8.88 9.99 1.44
CA LEU A 57 7.82 10.49 0.56
C LEU A 57 7.24 9.36 -0.28
N VAL A 58 5.96 9.48 -0.58
CA VAL A 58 5.24 8.68 -1.58
C VAL A 58 4.54 9.62 -2.55
N ASP A 59 4.77 9.41 -3.83
CA ASP A 59 4.01 10.06 -4.89
C ASP A 59 2.82 9.18 -5.26
N ILE A 60 1.62 9.74 -5.12
CA ILE A 60 0.35 9.06 -5.33
C ILE A 60 -0.29 9.56 -6.62
N THR A 61 -0.74 8.63 -7.45
CA THR A 61 -1.36 8.94 -8.74
C THR A 61 -2.64 9.78 -8.55
N PRO A 62 -2.72 10.98 -9.14
CA PRO A 62 -3.92 11.82 -9.06
C PRO A 62 -5.18 11.08 -9.55
N GLY A 63 -6.29 11.23 -8.82
CA GLY A 63 -7.57 10.59 -9.16
C GLY A 63 -7.67 9.11 -8.79
N SER A 64 -6.62 8.48 -8.28
CA SER A 64 -6.63 7.10 -7.78
C SER A 64 -7.46 6.96 -6.50
N LEU A 65 -7.82 5.73 -6.14
CA LEU A 65 -8.41 5.42 -4.84
C LEU A 65 -7.45 5.80 -3.71
N ALA A 66 -6.16 5.53 -3.89
CA ALA A 66 -5.12 5.90 -2.93
C ALA A 66 -5.09 7.42 -2.67
N ALA A 67 -5.14 8.25 -3.73
CA ALA A 67 -5.16 9.72 -3.60
C ALA A 67 -6.43 10.21 -2.89
N ARG A 68 -7.59 9.65 -3.21
CA ARG A 68 -8.84 9.99 -2.51
C ARG A 68 -8.80 9.59 -1.03
N ALA A 69 -8.24 8.44 -0.72
CA ALA A 69 -8.13 7.94 0.66
C ALA A 69 -7.10 8.72 1.48
N ALA A 70 -5.97 9.08 0.89
CA ALA A 70 -4.94 9.89 1.55
C ALA A 70 -5.32 11.38 1.64
N GLY A 71 -6.17 11.87 0.72
CA GLY A 71 -6.53 13.28 0.62
C GLY A 71 -5.50 14.16 -0.10
N GLU A 72 -4.43 13.57 -0.64
CA GLU A 72 -3.32 14.27 -1.30
C GLU A 72 -2.59 13.37 -2.30
N THR A 73 -1.69 13.95 -3.10
CA THR A 73 -0.92 13.23 -4.13
C THR A 73 0.58 13.12 -3.82
N THR A 74 1.06 13.76 -2.77
CA THR A 74 2.40 13.56 -2.21
C THR A 74 2.26 13.50 -0.71
N HIS A 75 2.69 12.40 -0.11
CA HIS A 75 2.52 12.14 1.31
C HIS A 75 3.82 11.65 1.94
N ARG A 76 4.15 12.20 3.14
CA ARG A 76 5.23 11.67 3.96
C ARG A 76 4.67 10.60 4.89
N VAL A 77 5.18 9.39 4.77
CA VAL A 77 4.60 8.21 5.40
C VAL A 77 5.57 7.52 6.36
N PRO A 78 5.07 6.99 7.49
CA PRO A 78 5.85 6.09 8.32
C PRO A 78 6.05 4.75 7.61
N SER A 79 7.30 4.30 7.49
CA SER A 79 7.70 3.11 6.75
C SER A 79 8.52 2.16 7.60
N HIS A 80 8.27 0.86 7.47
CA HIS A 80 9.08 -0.18 8.08
C HIS A 80 8.90 -1.49 7.31
N HIS A 81 9.59 -1.64 6.17
CA HIS A 81 9.55 -2.88 5.41
C HIS A 81 10.86 -3.14 4.66
N HIS A 82 11.18 -4.39 4.37
CA HIS A 82 12.33 -4.82 3.58
C HIS A 82 11.94 -5.66 2.37
N GLN A 83 10.66 -5.96 2.24
CA GLN A 83 10.05 -6.63 1.09
C GLN A 83 9.10 -5.66 0.42
N ALA A 84 8.86 -5.81 -0.87
CA ALA A 84 7.95 -4.98 -1.64
C ALA A 84 7.25 -5.78 -2.75
N VAL A 85 6.22 -5.19 -3.33
CA VAL A 85 5.62 -5.70 -4.56
C VAL A 85 6.63 -5.56 -5.70
N ASP A 86 6.76 -6.63 -6.50
CA ASP A 86 7.57 -6.68 -7.72
C ASP A 86 6.64 -6.65 -8.94
N CYS A 87 6.11 -7.78 -9.40
CA CYS A 87 5.11 -7.80 -10.46
C CYS A 87 3.70 -7.72 -9.87
N LEU A 88 2.85 -6.88 -10.48
CA LEU A 88 1.46 -6.73 -10.04
C LEU A 88 0.62 -7.97 -10.34
N GLY A 89 -0.28 -8.30 -9.42
CA GLY A 89 -1.30 -9.32 -9.61
C GLY A 89 -2.38 -8.88 -10.60
N GLU A 90 -3.19 -9.84 -11.05
CA GLU A 90 -4.22 -9.65 -12.07
C GLU A 90 -5.23 -8.58 -11.66
N GLY A 91 -5.42 -7.60 -12.54
CA GLY A 91 -6.35 -6.49 -12.37
C GLY A 91 -5.89 -5.39 -11.44
N LEU A 92 -4.80 -5.57 -10.69
CA LEU A 92 -4.21 -4.52 -9.86
C LEU A 92 -3.51 -3.45 -10.70
N VAL A 93 -3.59 -2.23 -10.24
CA VAL A 93 -2.84 -1.10 -10.81
C VAL A 93 -2.00 -0.44 -9.73
N LEU A 94 -0.84 0.09 -10.13
CA LEU A 94 0.04 0.87 -9.28
C LEU A 94 -0.56 2.26 -9.10
N SER A 95 -0.73 2.70 -7.85
CA SER A 95 -1.28 4.01 -7.52
C SER A 95 -0.41 4.86 -6.59
N GLY A 96 0.73 4.36 -6.16
CA GLY A 96 1.71 5.12 -5.40
C GLY A 96 3.10 4.52 -5.49
N VAL A 97 4.13 5.37 -5.52
CA VAL A 97 5.54 4.98 -5.58
C VAL A 97 6.40 5.83 -4.65
N ALA A 98 7.47 5.26 -4.13
CA ALA A 98 8.54 6.03 -3.53
C ALA A 98 9.34 6.74 -4.65
N PRO A 99 9.42 8.09 -4.66
CA PRO A 99 10.04 8.82 -5.77
C PRO A 99 11.54 8.56 -5.92
N ASP A 100 12.22 8.18 -4.84
CA ASP A 100 13.66 8.01 -4.82
C ASP A 100 14.14 6.73 -5.54
N ASP A 101 13.33 5.67 -5.52
CA ASP A 101 13.73 4.35 -6.05
C ASP A 101 12.64 3.60 -6.84
N GLY A 102 11.43 4.17 -6.91
CA GLY A 102 10.32 3.59 -7.66
C GLY A 102 9.66 2.38 -7.01
N VAL A 103 9.96 2.11 -5.73
CA VAL A 103 9.30 1.01 -4.99
C VAL A 103 7.80 1.26 -4.94
N ALA A 104 7.02 0.21 -5.22
CA ALA A 104 5.57 0.25 -5.14
C ALA A 104 5.10 0.49 -3.70
N GLU A 105 4.37 1.57 -3.50
CA GLU A 105 3.88 2.01 -2.18
C GLU A 105 2.35 1.95 -2.07
N ALA A 106 1.63 2.00 -3.18
CA ALA A 106 0.19 1.77 -3.19
C ALA A 106 -0.25 1.02 -4.44
N ILE A 107 -1.18 0.10 -4.25
CA ILE A 107 -1.85 -0.66 -5.33
C ILE A 107 -3.34 -0.67 -5.09
N GLU A 108 -4.14 -0.71 -6.14
CA GLU A 108 -5.59 -0.77 -6.05
C GLU A 108 -6.21 -1.67 -7.11
N LEU A 109 -7.42 -2.15 -6.87
CA LEU A 109 -8.20 -2.93 -7.82
C LEU A 109 -9.37 -2.08 -8.34
N PRO A 110 -9.25 -1.43 -9.53
CA PRO A 110 -10.28 -0.52 -10.04
C PRO A 110 -11.64 -1.16 -10.31
N SER A 111 -11.68 -2.46 -10.52
CA SER A 111 -12.91 -3.22 -10.75
C SER A 111 -13.73 -3.47 -9.48
N ALA A 112 -13.21 -3.12 -8.30
CA ALA A 112 -13.89 -3.27 -7.02
C ALA A 112 -14.18 -1.90 -6.39
N PRO A 113 -15.26 -1.77 -5.59
CA PRO A 113 -15.63 -0.48 -4.98
C PRO A 113 -14.55 0.12 -4.09
N PHE A 114 -13.89 -0.70 -3.27
CA PHE A 114 -12.79 -0.31 -2.42
C PHE A 114 -11.86 -1.49 -2.16
N VAL A 115 -10.79 -1.60 -2.92
CA VAL A 115 -9.69 -2.55 -2.65
C VAL A 115 -8.39 -1.78 -2.82
N LEU A 116 -7.73 -1.50 -1.70
CA LEU A 116 -6.53 -0.68 -1.60
C LEU A 116 -5.45 -1.41 -0.80
N GLY A 117 -4.25 -1.44 -1.31
CA GLY A 117 -3.05 -1.83 -0.58
C GLY A 117 -2.10 -0.65 -0.43
N VAL A 118 -1.60 -0.41 0.77
CA VAL A 118 -0.56 0.59 1.05
C VAL A 118 0.62 -0.09 1.74
N GLN A 119 1.85 0.26 1.32
CA GLN A 119 3.05 -0.35 1.88
C GLN A 119 3.46 0.31 3.20
N TRP A 120 3.15 1.58 3.37
CA TRP A 120 3.36 2.31 4.63
C TRP A 120 2.36 1.92 5.73
N HIS A 121 2.52 2.54 6.90
CA HIS A 121 1.72 2.27 8.09
C HIS A 121 0.81 3.45 8.45
N PRO A 122 -0.39 3.59 7.84
CA PRO A 122 -1.32 4.67 8.14
C PRO A 122 -1.81 4.65 9.60
N GLU A 123 -1.75 3.51 10.28
CA GLU A 123 -2.08 3.39 11.70
C GLU A 123 -1.07 4.08 12.63
N ALA A 124 0.12 4.36 12.15
CA ALA A 124 1.15 5.10 12.87
C ALA A 124 1.12 6.61 12.60
N ASP A 125 0.22 7.07 11.72
CA ASP A 125 0.04 8.47 11.36
C ASP A 125 -1.37 8.93 11.77
N PRO A 126 -1.50 9.74 12.84
CA PRO A 126 -2.82 10.20 13.31
C PRO A 126 -3.54 11.13 12.33
N GLU A 127 -2.83 11.69 11.34
CA GLU A 127 -3.38 12.57 10.31
C GLU A 127 -3.80 11.82 9.05
N SER A 128 -3.52 10.51 8.96
CA SER A 128 -3.82 9.71 7.77
C SER A 128 -5.32 9.52 7.56
N GLY A 129 -5.82 9.92 6.38
CA GLY A 129 -7.20 9.69 5.96
C GLY A 129 -7.50 8.24 5.52
N VAL A 130 -6.50 7.42 5.30
CA VAL A 130 -6.63 6.09 4.65
C VAL A 130 -7.56 5.15 5.42
N ILE A 131 -7.39 5.07 6.75
CA ILE A 131 -8.23 4.20 7.58
C ILE A 131 -9.66 4.73 7.67
N ALA A 132 -9.84 6.05 7.77
CA ALA A 132 -11.16 6.68 7.76
C ALA A 132 -11.92 6.39 6.46
N ALA A 133 -11.26 6.54 5.31
CA ALA A 133 -11.84 6.23 4.00
C ALA A 133 -12.26 4.75 3.88
N PHE A 134 -11.47 3.83 4.42
CA PHE A 134 -11.83 2.42 4.47
C PHE A 134 -13.07 2.17 5.35
N VAL A 135 -13.13 2.79 6.53
CA VAL A 135 -14.28 2.65 7.44
C VAL A 135 -15.55 3.18 6.79
N GLU A 136 -15.50 4.35 6.14
CA GLU A 136 -16.62 4.92 5.39
C GLU A 136 -17.10 3.96 4.28
N ALA A 137 -16.18 3.40 3.51
CA ALA A 137 -16.51 2.42 2.48
C ALA A 137 -17.18 1.16 3.07
N ALA A 138 -16.76 0.74 4.26
CA ALA A 138 -17.34 -0.41 4.95
C ALA A 138 -18.74 -0.13 5.53
N GLN A 139 -19.02 1.11 5.90
CA GLN A 139 -20.33 1.55 6.42
C GLN A 139 -21.35 1.85 5.33
N GLY A 140 -20.92 2.23 4.16
CA GLY A 140 -21.76 2.61 3.02
C GLY A 140 -22.44 1.44 2.29
N ARG A 141 -22.42 0.28 2.86
CA ARG A 141 -23.02 -0.95 2.28
C ARG A 141 -24.44 -1.14 2.63
#